data_a5977d6c90f0663712a6cfc527eacbcd
#
_entry.id   a5977d6c90f0663712a6cfc527eacbcd
#
_cell.length_a   1.000
_cell.length_b   1.000
_cell.length_c   1.000
_cell.angle_alpha   90.00
_cell.angle_beta   90.00
_cell.angle_gamma   90.00
#
_symmetry.space_group_name_H-M   'P 1'
#
loop_
_entity.id
_entity.type
_entity.pdbx_description
1 polymer ?
#
loop_
_entity_poly.entity_id
_entity_poly.type
_entity_poly.pdbx_seq_one_letter_code
_entity_poly.pdbx_strand_id
1 'polypeptide(L)'
;KQANLLGYKSWAELSLSTKMAKEIKHVEKLLEELRKPAFKTATNELKILDKFSKENGFPQSEELKPWDISFYSELLRKEKLNLDQESLRPWFPLNDVLEGLFNLSEKLFEIKVVQANNEAPVWNDDVLFFNILNKEDKKIASFYLDPYSRPESKRGGAWMDECLSKNTFGQNTLPVAYLVCNQTPPSKDKPSLMSFEEVQTLFHEFGHGLQHML
;
A
#
# COMPACT_ATOMS: atom_id res chain seq x y z
N LYS A 1 1.52 33.29 2.20
CA LYS A 1 0.75 34.27 1.38
C LYS A 1 -0.69 33.79 1.17
N GLN A 2 -0.96 32.58 0.66
CA GLN A 2 -2.32 32.06 0.40
C GLN A 2 -3.20 32.07 1.66
N ALA A 3 -2.70 31.54 2.79
CA ALA A 3 -3.45 31.54 4.05
C ALA A 3 -3.85 32.96 4.49
N ASN A 4 -2.92 33.91 4.43
CA ASN A 4 -3.18 35.28 4.81
C ASN A 4 -4.21 35.98 3.90
N LEU A 5 -4.20 35.69 2.60
CA LEU A 5 -5.20 36.21 1.66
C LEU A 5 -6.61 35.68 1.95
N LEU A 6 -6.70 34.47 2.55
CA LEU A 6 -7.96 33.83 2.96
C LEU A 6 -8.34 34.14 4.43
N GLY A 7 -7.62 35.05 5.10
CA GLY A 7 -7.91 35.50 6.47
C GLY A 7 -7.36 34.61 7.58
N TYR A 8 -6.52 33.61 7.26
CA TYR A 8 -5.88 32.73 8.24
C TYR A 8 -4.46 33.20 8.58
N LYS A 9 -4.04 33.04 9.83
CA LYS A 9 -2.71 33.45 10.30
C LYS A 9 -1.58 32.56 9.73
N SER A 10 -1.87 31.30 9.46
CA SER A 10 -0.90 30.32 8.97
C SER A 10 -1.52 29.30 8.01
N TRP A 11 -0.66 28.63 7.24
CA TRP A 11 -1.09 27.49 6.41
C TRP A 11 -1.69 26.36 7.24
N ALA A 12 -1.16 26.10 8.43
CA ALA A 12 -1.68 25.09 9.33
C ALA A 12 -3.15 25.38 9.75
N GLU A 13 -3.47 26.62 10.08
CA GLU A 13 -4.86 27.02 10.38
C GLU A 13 -5.77 26.85 9.17
N LEU A 14 -5.35 27.27 7.98
CA LEU A 14 -6.10 27.08 6.75
C LEU A 14 -6.33 25.59 6.49
N SER A 15 -5.28 24.77 6.59
CA SER A 15 -5.36 23.33 6.36
C SER A 15 -6.31 22.62 7.34
N LEU A 16 -6.37 23.06 8.58
CA LEU A 16 -7.22 22.48 9.62
C LEU A 16 -8.69 22.95 9.57
N SER A 17 -8.98 24.08 8.90
CA SER A 17 -10.31 24.69 8.91
C SER A 17 -11.43 23.74 8.46
N THR A 18 -11.14 22.80 7.57
CA THR A 18 -12.08 21.80 7.04
C THR A 18 -11.89 20.40 7.64
N LYS A 19 -10.99 20.23 8.63
CA LYS A 19 -10.69 18.93 9.24
C LYS A 19 -11.31 18.80 10.62
N MET A 20 -11.30 17.57 11.19
CA MET A 20 -11.82 17.31 12.54
C MET A 20 -11.04 18.07 13.62
N ALA A 21 -9.71 18.08 13.56
CA ALA A 21 -8.86 18.87 14.44
C ALA A 21 -8.89 20.32 13.99
N LYS A 22 -9.71 21.15 14.63
CA LYS A 22 -9.91 22.57 14.25
C LYS A 22 -8.75 23.47 14.68
N GLU A 23 -7.94 23.07 15.65
CA GLU A 23 -6.89 23.91 16.23
C GLU A 23 -5.55 23.16 16.22
N ILE A 24 -4.47 23.90 15.92
CA ILE A 24 -3.09 23.39 15.88
C ILE A 24 -2.73 22.69 17.20
N LYS A 25 -3.14 23.28 18.32
CA LYS A 25 -2.84 22.72 19.66
C LYS A 25 -3.36 21.30 19.87
N HIS A 26 -4.46 20.91 19.21
CA HIS A 26 -4.98 19.55 19.31
C HIS A 26 -4.07 18.54 18.58
N VAL A 27 -3.51 18.96 17.45
CA VAL A 27 -2.54 18.16 16.69
C VAL A 27 -1.23 18.04 17.47
N GLU A 28 -0.70 19.18 17.97
CA GLU A 28 0.55 19.20 18.75
C GLU A 28 0.44 18.37 20.02
N LYS A 29 -0.70 18.44 20.71
CA LYS A 29 -0.95 17.62 21.90
C LYS A 29 -0.92 16.13 21.58
N LEU A 30 -1.62 15.70 20.53
CA LEU A 30 -1.64 14.31 20.11
C LEU A 30 -0.23 13.81 19.74
N LEU A 31 0.51 14.60 18.96
CA LEU A 31 1.88 14.26 18.56
C LEU A 31 2.80 14.13 19.76
N GLU A 32 2.68 15.01 20.75
CA GLU A 32 3.53 14.96 21.95
C GLU A 32 3.17 13.80 22.88
N GLU A 33 1.87 13.47 22.99
CA GLU A 33 1.40 12.28 23.73
C GLU A 33 1.92 10.98 23.11
N LEU A 34 2.00 10.91 21.78
CA LEU A 34 2.56 9.75 21.07
C LEU A 34 4.10 9.74 21.11
N ARG A 35 4.74 10.91 20.97
CA ARG A 35 6.19 11.03 20.92
C ARG A 35 6.86 10.52 22.19
N LYS A 36 6.34 10.86 23.36
CA LYS A 36 6.96 10.50 24.66
C LYS A 36 7.17 8.99 24.83
N PRO A 37 6.13 8.15 24.74
CA PRO A 37 6.31 6.69 24.85
C PRO A 37 7.10 6.12 23.65
N ALA A 38 6.83 6.58 22.43
CA ALA A 38 7.50 6.10 21.23
C ALA A 38 9.00 6.37 21.26
N PHE A 39 9.43 7.56 21.67
CA PHE A 39 10.86 7.92 21.74
C PHE A 39 11.62 7.03 22.72
N LYS A 40 11.04 6.73 23.87
CA LYS A 40 11.65 5.82 24.84
C LYS A 40 11.82 4.41 24.28
N THR A 41 10.79 3.90 23.62
CA THR A 41 10.82 2.58 23.00
C THR A 41 11.84 2.52 21.87
N ALA A 42 11.80 3.46 20.93
CA ALA A 42 12.74 3.54 19.81
C ALA A 42 14.20 3.65 20.28
N THR A 43 14.46 4.43 21.35
CA THR A 43 15.81 4.52 21.92
C THR A 43 16.29 3.18 22.48
N ASN A 44 15.41 2.40 23.10
CA ASN A 44 15.77 1.07 23.60
C ASN A 44 15.99 0.07 22.46
N GLU A 45 15.14 0.12 21.43
CA GLU A 45 15.28 -0.73 20.24
C GLU A 45 16.56 -0.46 19.49
N LEU A 46 16.95 0.82 19.33
CA LEU A 46 18.25 1.19 18.73
C LEU A 46 19.44 0.69 19.56
N LYS A 47 19.36 0.70 20.89
CA LYS A 47 20.44 0.12 21.74
C LYS A 47 20.56 -1.39 21.57
N ILE A 48 19.41 -2.08 21.44
CA ILE A 48 19.41 -3.53 21.18
C ILE A 48 20.03 -3.81 19.82
N LEU A 49 19.66 -3.02 18.82
CA LEU A 49 20.18 -3.16 17.46
C LEU A 49 21.68 -2.86 17.38
N ASP A 50 22.14 -1.80 18.04
CA ASP A 50 23.57 -1.45 18.10
C ASP A 50 24.39 -2.56 18.75
N LYS A 51 23.92 -3.10 19.88
CA LYS A 51 24.59 -4.24 20.51
C LYS A 51 24.65 -5.45 19.58
N PHE A 52 23.52 -5.81 18.98
CA PHE A 52 23.43 -6.93 18.03
C PHE A 52 24.34 -6.74 16.82
N SER A 53 24.38 -5.55 16.25
CA SER A 53 25.23 -5.25 15.08
C SER A 53 26.71 -5.46 15.38
N LYS A 54 27.17 -5.02 16.56
CA LYS A 54 28.55 -5.18 17.03
C LYS A 54 28.92 -6.64 17.27
N GLU A 55 27.99 -7.45 17.74
CA GLU A 55 28.13 -8.90 17.86
C GLU A 55 28.16 -9.61 16.49
N ASN A 56 27.63 -8.94 15.43
CA ASN A 56 27.53 -9.46 14.07
C ASN A 56 28.40 -8.73 13.03
N GLY A 57 29.58 -8.24 13.47
CA GLY A 57 30.66 -7.74 12.58
C GLY A 57 30.64 -6.25 12.29
N PHE A 58 29.74 -5.46 12.90
CA PHE A 58 29.82 -4.00 12.82
C PHE A 58 30.99 -3.47 13.68
N PRO A 59 31.73 -2.46 13.21
CA PRO A 59 32.88 -1.94 13.96
C PRO A 59 32.52 -1.40 15.35
N GLN A 60 33.27 -1.81 16.38
CA GLN A 60 33.01 -1.42 17.78
C GLN A 60 33.09 0.08 18.03
N SER A 61 33.94 0.78 17.25
CA SER A 61 34.20 2.22 17.37
C SER A 61 33.24 3.09 16.62
N GLU A 62 32.31 2.51 15.83
CA GLU A 62 31.38 3.25 14.98
C GLU A 62 29.94 3.19 15.51
N GLU A 63 29.15 4.19 15.16
CA GLU A 63 27.70 4.24 15.41
C GLU A 63 26.95 3.84 14.18
N LEU A 64 25.84 3.11 14.35
CA LEU A 64 24.91 2.77 13.26
C LEU A 64 24.41 4.03 12.55
N LYS A 65 24.49 4.02 11.23
CA LYS A 65 23.93 5.05 10.37
C LYS A 65 22.57 4.61 9.82
N PRO A 66 21.72 5.53 9.31
CA PRO A 66 20.41 5.17 8.80
C PRO A 66 20.38 4.02 7.77
N TRP A 67 21.41 3.91 6.95
CA TRP A 67 21.54 2.82 5.97
C TRP A 67 21.94 1.47 6.56
N ASP A 68 22.57 1.43 7.75
CA ASP A 68 22.94 0.20 8.45
C ASP A 68 21.74 -0.38 9.21
N ILE A 69 20.82 0.47 9.66
CA ILE A 69 19.66 0.10 10.47
C ILE A 69 18.83 -0.98 9.79
N SER A 70 18.50 -0.80 8.52
CA SER A 70 17.66 -1.76 7.77
C SER A 70 18.33 -3.12 7.65
N PHE A 71 19.63 -3.15 7.37
CA PHE A 71 20.40 -4.37 7.24
C PHE A 71 20.44 -5.16 8.55
N TYR A 72 20.87 -4.53 9.65
CA TYR A 72 20.97 -5.20 10.94
C TYR A 72 19.60 -5.52 11.57
N SER A 73 18.57 -4.73 11.28
CA SER A 73 17.20 -5.05 11.70
C SER A 73 16.69 -6.33 11.04
N GLU A 74 16.99 -6.53 9.76
CA GLU A 74 16.63 -7.77 9.06
C GLU A 74 17.40 -8.99 9.59
N LEU A 75 18.71 -8.83 9.87
CA LEU A 75 19.49 -9.90 10.50
C LEU A 75 18.96 -10.25 11.89
N LEU A 76 18.67 -9.25 12.72
CA LEU A 76 18.10 -9.45 14.05
C LEU A 76 16.72 -10.13 13.99
N ARG A 77 15.90 -9.77 13.00
CA ARG A 77 14.59 -10.39 12.78
C ARG A 77 14.74 -11.86 12.40
N LYS A 78 15.63 -12.16 11.46
CA LYS A 78 15.93 -13.55 11.05
C LYS A 78 16.39 -14.39 12.23
N GLU A 79 17.30 -13.88 13.05
CA GLU A 79 17.81 -14.59 14.23
C GLU A 79 16.73 -14.81 15.29
N LYS A 80 15.94 -13.77 15.62
CA LYS A 80 14.92 -13.88 16.67
C LYS A 80 13.71 -14.70 16.27
N LEU A 81 13.27 -14.59 15.03
CA LEU A 81 12.02 -15.20 14.57
C LEU A 81 12.25 -16.48 13.78
N ASN A 82 13.50 -16.79 13.45
CA ASN A 82 13.86 -17.88 12.52
C ASN A 82 13.02 -17.81 11.20
N LEU A 83 12.72 -16.59 10.76
CA LEU A 83 11.87 -16.30 9.62
C LEU A 83 12.66 -15.55 8.55
N ASP A 84 12.84 -16.16 7.40
CA ASP A 84 13.33 -15.52 6.19
C ASP A 84 12.14 -15.17 5.29
N GLN A 85 11.91 -13.88 5.05
CA GLN A 85 10.81 -13.44 4.16
C GLN A 85 10.99 -13.95 2.72
N GLU A 86 12.23 -14.09 2.26
CA GLU A 86 12.49 -14.64 0.92
C GLU A 86 12.04 -16.09 0.79
N SER A 87 12.11 -16.88 1.87
CA SER A 87 11.60 -18.25 1.90
C SER A 87 10.07 -18.37 1.78
N LEU A 88 9.35 -17.27 1.99
CA LEU A 88 7.89 -17.21 1.86
C LEU A 88 7.43 -16.90 0.43
N ARG A 89 8.27 -16.27 -0.41
CA ARG A 89 7.88 -15.89 -1.78
C ARG A 89 7.30 -17.03 -2.62
N PRO A 90 7.81 -18.27 -2.59
CA PRO A 90 7.25 -19.35 -3.38
C PRO A 90 5.78 -19.67 -3.07
N TRP A 91 5.28 -19.26 -1.91
CA TRP A 91 3.90 -19.45 -1.48
C TRP A 91 2.94 -18.36 -1.96
N PHE A 92 3.49 -17.28 -2.57
CA PHE A 92 2.71 -16.11 -3.01
C PHE A 92 2.92 -15.79 -4.51
N PRO A 93 2.62 -16.71 -5.44
CA PRO A 93 2.49 -16.34 -6.84
C PRO A 93 1.35 -15.34 -7.00
N LEU A 94 1.53 -14.30 -7.81
CA LEU A 94 0.52 -13.24 -7.99
C LEU A 94 -0.88 -13.79 -8.33
N ASN A 95 -0.96 -14.78 -9.21
CA ASN A 95 -2.26 -15.33 -9.63
C ASN A 95 -3.00 -16.00 -8.47
N ASP A 96 -2.28 -16.76 -7.63
CA ASP A 96 -2.87 -17.45 -6.47
C ASP A 96 -3.30 -16.42 -5.39
N VAL A 97 -2.51 -15.35 -5.23
CA VAL A 97 -2.85 -14.24 -4.32
C VAL A 97 -4.09 -13.51 -4.81
N LEU A 98 -4.23 -13.24 -6.11
CA LEU A 98 -5.43 -12.64 -6.70
C LEU A 98 -6.65 -13.53 -6.53
N GLU A 99 -6.53 -14.83 -6.79
CA GLU A 99 -7.62 -15.78 -6.56
C GLU A 99 -8.07 -15.77 -5.10
N GLY A 100 -7.12 -15.81 -4.16
CA GLY A 100 -7.40 -15.73 -2.72
C GLY A 100 -8.09 -14.43 -2.32
N LEU A 101 -7.63 -13.28 -2.85
CA LEU A 101 -8.22 -11.96 -2.62
C LEU A 101 -9.66 -11.87 -3.15
N PHE A 102 -9.90 -12.37 -4.37
CA PHE A 102 -11.23 -12.33 -4.98
C PHE A 102 -12.20 -13.27 -4.27
N ASN A 103 -11.77 -14.46 -3.88
CA ASN A 103 -12.58 -15.40 -3.09
C ASN A 103 -12.92 -14.83 -1.70
N LEU A 104 -12.00 -14.10 -1.06
CA LEU A 104 -12.28 -13.41 0.19
C LEU A 104 -13.33 -12.30 -0.01
N SER A 105 -13.20 -11.51 -1.08
CA SER A 105 -14.11 -10.43 -1.39
C SER A 105 -15.51 -10.93 -1.72
N GLU A 106 -15.63 -12.05 -2.44
CA GLU A 106 -16.91 -12.73 -2.70
C GLU A 106 -17.60 -13.13 -1.39
N LYS A 107 -16.87 -13.72 -0.46
CA LYS A 107 -17.42 -14.13 0.84
C LYS A 107 -17.84 -12.96 1.71
N LEU A 108 -17.11 -11.84 1.68
CA LEU A 108 -17.37 -10.69 2.56
C LEU A 108 -18.44 -9.74 1.99
N PHE A 109 -18.43 -9.52 0.69
CA PHE A 109 -19.23 -8.49 0.03
C PHE A 109 -20.26 -9.07 -0.97
N GLU A 110 -20.28 -10.39 -1.15
CA GLU A 110 -21.19 -11.08 -2.06
C GLU A 110 -21.08 -10.58 -3.51
N ILE A 111 -19.85 -10.25 -3.91
CA ILE A 111 -19.49 -9.80 -5.25
C ILE A 111 -18.69 -10.90 -5.95
N LYS A 112 -18.64 -10.85 -7.28
CA LYS A 112 -17.79 -11.72 -8.09
C LYS A 112 -16.85 -10.87 -8.93
N VAL A 113 -15.55 -11.21 -8.92
CA VAL A 113 -14.55 -10.53 -9.74
C VAL A 113 -14.22 -11.38 -10.94
N VAL A 114 -14.37 -10.82 -12.14
CA VAL A 114 -14.17 -11.53 -13.41
C VAL A 114 -13.18 -10.76 -14.28
N GLN A 115 -12.18 -11.46 -14.78
CA GLN A 115 -11.20 -10.86 -15.70
C GLN A 115 -11.84 -10.53 -17.05
N ALA A 116 -11.60 -9.33 -17.57
CA ALA A 116 -12.23 -8.78 -18.75
C ALA A 116 -11.25 -7.93 -19.60
N ASN A 117 -10.03 -8.42 -19.81
CA ASN A 117 -8.93 -7.69 -20.44
C ASN A 117 -9.23 -7.09 -21.83
N ASN A 118 -10.21 -7.61 -22.54
CA ASN A 118 -10.55 -7.13 -23.89
C ASN A 118 -11.70 -6.08 -23.88
N GLU A 119 -12.24 -5.73 -22.72
CA GLU A 119 -13.37 -4.79 -22.62
C GLU A 119 -12.92 -3.33 -22.51
N ALA A 120 -11.65 -3.08 -22.21
CA ALA A 120 -11.14 -1.73 -22.02
C ALA A 120 -9.70 -1.59 -22.55
N PRO A 121 -9.32 -0.40 -23.08
CA PRO A 121 -7.94 -0.16 -23.49
C PRO A 121 -7.00 -0.14 -22.29
N VAL A 122 -5.81 -0.70 -22.45
CA VAL A 122 -4.74 -0.70 -21.45
C VAL A 122 -3.54 0.08 -21.95
N TRP A 123 -2.73 0.64 -21.05
CA TRP A 123 -1.54 1.44 -21.37
C TRP A 123 -0.25 0.62 -21.41
N ASN A 124 -0.33 -0.64 -21.00
CA ASN A 124 0.77 -1.60 -21.05
C ASN A 124 0.19 -3.03 -21.06
N ASP A 125 0.88 -3.96 -21.71
CA ASP A 125 0.41 -5.35 -21.90
C ASP A 125 0.26 -6.12 -20.58
N ASP A 126 0.98 -5.70 -19.54
CA ASP A 126 0.90 -6.31 -18.20
C ASP A 126 -0.30 -5.83 -17.36
N VAL A 127 -1.02 -4.82 -17.84
CA VAL A 127 -2.19 -4.28 -17.12
C VAL A 127 -3.38 -5.18 -17.34
N LEU A 128 -4.00 -5.56 -16.22
CA LEU A 128 -5.18 -6.40 -16.21
C LEU A 128 -6.44 -5.54 -16.00
N PHE A 129 -7.54 -5.94 -16.60
CA PHE A 129 -8.83 -5.32 -16.41
C PHE A 129 -9.84 -6.33 -15.87
N PHE A 130 -10.63 -5.92 -14.86
CA PHE A 130 -11.61 -6.77 -14.18
C PHE A 130 -12.96 -6.08 -14.08
N ASN A 131 -14.02 -6.87 -14.17
CA ASN A 131 -15.38 -6.46 -13.84
C ASN A 131 -15.75 -6.97 -12.45
N ILE A 132 -16.53 -6.20 -11.72
CA ILE A 132 -17.19 -6.60 -10.47
C ILE A 132 -18.66 -6.82 -10.78
N LEU A 133 -19.14 -8.01 -10.45
CA LEU A 133 -20.55 -8.41 -10.62
C LEU A 133 -21.18 -8.55 -9.24
N ASN A 134 -22.48 -8.24 -9.17
CA ASN A 134 -23.29 -8.51 -7.98
C ASN A 134 -23.84 -9.96 -7.99
N LYS A 135 -24.68 -10.32 -7.02
CA LYS A 135 -25.32 -11.65 -6.90
C LYS A 135 -26.16 -12.07 -8.11
N GLU A 136 -26.67 -11.10 -8.86
CA GLU A 136 -27.48 -11.33 -10.06
C GLU A 136 -26.61 -11.37 -11.34
N ASP A 137 -25.28 -11.55 -11.20
CA ASP A 137 -24.28 -11.49 -12.28
C ASP A 137 -24.33 -10.17 -13.10
N LYS A 138 -24.86 -9.10 -12.52
CA LYS A 138 -24.90 -7.79 -13.15
C LYS A 138 -23.62 -7.03 -12.81
N LYS A 139 -22.97 -6.46 -13.84
CA LYS A 139 -21.80 -5.58 -13.66
C LYS A 139 -22.19 -4.33 -12.87
N ILE A 140 -21.49 -4.07 -11.78
CA ILE A 140 -21.68 -2.92 -10.87
C ILE A 140 -20.47 -2.00 -10.83
N ALA A 141 -19.28 -2.49 -11.18
CA ALA A 141 -18.04 -1.72 -11.20
C ALA A 141 -16.98 -2.39 -12.09
N SER A 142 -15.84 -1.72 -12.28
CA SER A 142 -14.67 -2.31 -12.91
C SER A 142 -13.39 -1.73 -12.31
N PHE A 143 -12.25 -2.37 -12.54
CA PHE A 143 -10.96 -1.82 -12.16
C PHE A 143 -9.82 -2.29 -13.06
N TYR A 144 -8.81 -1.45 -13.17
CA TYR A 144 -7.51 -1.78 -13.72
C TYR A 144 -6.58 -2.22 -12.60
N LEU A 145 -5.81 -3.26 -12.83
CA LEU A 145 -4.69 -3.64 -11.99
C LEU A 145 -3.39 -3.55 -12.79
N ASP A 146 -2.52 -2.65 -12.40
CA ASP A 146 -1.17 -2.51 -12.92
C ASP A 146 -0.17 -3.05 -11.89
N PRO A 147 0.18 -4.36 -11.93
CA PRO A 147 0.84 -5.02 -10.83
C PRO A 147 2.35 -4.75 -10.77
N TYR A 148 3.02 -4.60 -11.93
CA TYR A 148 4.47 -4.71 -11.99
C TYR A 148 5.22 -3.39 -11.99
N SER A 149 6.45 -3.43 -11.45
CA SER A 149 7.40 -2.34 -11.51
C SER A 149 7.93 -2.17 -12.93
N ARG A 150 8.01 -0.93 -13.39
CA ARG A 150 8.62 -0.50 -14.66
C ARG A 150 9.34 0.83 -14.46
N PRO A 151 10.53 0.84 -13.85
CA PRO A 151 11.21 2.09 -13.42
C PRO A 151 11.39 3.14 -14.51
N GLU A 152 11.48 2.72 -15.78
CA GLU A 152 11.67 3.61 -16.95
C GLU A 152 10.40 4.39 -17.31
N SER A 153 9.22 3.88 -16.97
CA SER A 153 7.94 4.45 -17.42
C SER A 153 6.87 4.54 -16.34
N LYS A 154 7.14 4.03 -15.13
CA LYS A 154 6.19 3.98 -14.03
C LYS A 154 6.84 4.45 -12.72
N ARG A 155 6.17 5.37 -12.04
CA ARG A 155 6.60 5.83 -10.73
C ARG A 155 6.54 4.70 -9.70
N GLY A 156 7.52 4.66 -8.79
CA GLY A 156 7.52 3.75 -7.65
C GLY A 156 6.42 4.05 -6.63
N GLY A 157 6.14 3.09 -5.76
CA GLY A 157 5.06 3.12 -4.78
C GLY A 157 3.80 2.41 -5.28
N ALA A 158 2.84 2.19 -4.38
CA ALA A 158 1.53 1.67 -4.73
C ALA A 158 0.46 2.72 -4.42
N TRP A 159 -0.62 2.73 -5.17
CA TRP A 159 -1.75 3.64 -4.97
C TRP A 159 -3.01 3.15 -5.67
N MET A 160 -4.14 3.57 -5.13
CA MET A 160 -5.43 3.53 -5.79
C MET A 160 -5.79 4.95 -6.27
N ASP A 161 -6.43 5.05 -7.43
CA ASP A 161 -7.00 6.31 -7.93
C ASP A 161 -8.34 6.05 -8.63
N GLU A 162 -9.16 7.10 -8.76
CA GLU A 162 -10.44 7.04 -9.45
C GLU A 162 -10.22 7.20 -10.97
N CYS A 163 -10.73 6.25 -11.75
CA CYS A 163 -10.86 6.40 -13.20
C CYS A 163 -12.20 7.06 -13.55
N LEU A 164 -13.29 6.49 -13.03
CA LEU A 164 -14.65 6.99 -13.18
C LEU A 164 -15.37 6.87 -11.83
N SER A 165 -16.06 7.92 -11.43
CA SER A 165 -16.95 7.88 -10.26
C SER A 165 -18.34 7.41 -10.65
N LYS A 166 -19.03 6.78 -9.71
CA LYS A 166 -20.45 6.41 -9.87
C LYS A 166 -21.30 7.67 -10.09
N ASN A 167 -22.06 7.68 -11.15
CA ASN A 167 -22.98 8.78 -11.46
C ASN A 167 -24.35 8.23 -11.84
N THR A 168 -25.37 8.69 -11.15
CA THR A 168 -26.76 8.33 -11.38
C THR A 168 -27.57 9.45 -12.06
N PHE A 169 -26.95 10.62 -12.29
CA PHE A 169 -27.58 11.75 -12.97
C PHE A 169 -27.26 11.70 -14.48
N GLY A 170 -28.29 11.62 -15.32
CA GLY A 170 -28.13 11.55 -16.77
C GLY A 170 -27.71 10.15 -17.26
N GLN A 171 -26.53 10.02 -17.83
CA GLN A 171 -25.98 8.70 -18.17
C GLN A 171 -25.49 7.99 -16.91
N ASN A 172 -26.07 6.82 -16.65
CA ASN A 172 -25.67 6.01 -15.52
C ASN A 172 -24.24 5.48 -15.74
N THR A 173 -23.28 6.00 -14.98
CA THR A 173 -21.87 5.62 -15.07
C THR A 173 -21.51 4.71 -13.91
N LEU A 174 -20.95 3.53 -14.20
CA LEU A 174 -20.41 2.64 -13.19
C LEU A 174 -19.04 3.11 -12.76
N PRO A 175 -18.68 2.95 -11.48
CA PRO A 175 -17.37 3.32 -10.98
C PRO A 175 -16.27 2.44 -11.57
N VAL A 176 -15.11 3.04 -11.83
CA VAL A 176 -13.90 2.36 -12.30
C VAL A 176 -12.72 2.85 -11.48
N ALA A 177 -11.95 1.94 -10.94
CA ALA A 177 -10.75 2.24 -10.16
C ALA A 177 -9.45 1.90 -10.93
N TYR A 178 -8.38 2.62 -10.60
CA TYR A 178 -7.00 2.23 -10.88
C TYR A 178 -6.38 1.63 -9.63
N LEU A 179 -5.82 0.44 -9.73
CA LEU A 179 -4.99 -0.17 -8.69
C LEU A 179 -3.59 -0.33 -9.25
N VAL A 180 -2.64 0.36 -8.66
CA VAL A 180 -1.26 0.40 -9.14
C VAL A 180 -0.34 -0.13 -8.04
N CYS A 181 0.45 -1.16 -8.39
CA CYS A 181 1.46 -1.76 -7.53
C CYS A 181 2.84 -1.69 -8.21
N ASN A 182 3.88 -2.09 -7.50
CA ASN A 182 5.25 -2.14 -8.02
C ASN A 182 5.94 -3.46 -7.66
N GLN A 183 5.25 -4.56 -7.90
CA GLN A 183 5.76 -5.91 -7.68
C GLN A 183 6.85 -6.27 -8.68
N THR A 184 7.67 -7.22 -8.33
CA THR A 184 8.67 -7.78 -9.25
C THR A 184 7.97 -8.50 -10.41
N PRO A 185 8.25 -8.12 -11.68
CA PRO A 185 7.64 -8.78 -12.82
C PRO A 185 8.08 -10.24 -12.95
N PRO A 186 7.31 -11.08 -13.65
CA PRO A 186 7.74 -12.45 -13.96
C PRO A 186 9.01 -12.43 -14.82
N SER A 187 9.85 -13.45 -14.68
CA SER A 187 10.96 -13.72 -15.58
C SER A 187 10.61 -14.89 -16.50
N LYS A 188 11.44 -15.13 -17.56
CA LYS A 188 11.18 -16.18 -18.55
C LYS A 188 10.84 -17.55 -17.95
N ASP A 189 11.43 -17.90 -16.82
CA ASP A 189 11.32 -19.22 -16.21
C ASP A 189 10.66 -19.22 -14.81
N LYS A 190 10.21 -18.03 -14.33
CA LYS A 190 9.62 -17.92 -12.98
C LYS A 190 8.42 -16.98 -12.99
N PRO A 191 7.29 -17.37 -12.36
CA PRO A 191 6.17 -16.47 -12.17
C PRO A 191 6.57 -15.29 -11.28
N SER A 192 5.75 -14.25 -11.25
CA SER A 192 5.89 -13.16 -10.26
C SER A 192 5.59 -13.73 -8.87
N LEU A 193 6.61 -13.79 -8.03
CA LEU A 193 6.53 -14.25 -6.66
C LEU A 193 6.58 -13.03 -5.74
N MET A 194 5.52 -12.85 -4.96
CA MET A 194 5.37 -11.69 -4.08
C MET A 194 6.05 -11.90 -2.73
N SER A 195 6.63 -10.83 -2.15
CA SER A 195 6.91 -10.80 -0.72
C SER A 195 5.61 -10.68 0.07
N PHE A 196 5.66 -10.99 1.35
CA PHE A 196 4.48 -10.80 2.22
C PHE A 196 4.04 -9.33 2.29
N GLU A 197 4.97 -8.38 2.25
CA GLU A 197 4.67 -6.95 2.19
C GLU A 197 3.98 -6.55 0.89
N GLU A 198 4.37 -7.13 -0.24
CA GLU A 198 3.69 -6.91 -1.52
C GLU A 198 2.26 -7.46 -1.51
N VAL A 199 2.03 -8.61 -0.85
CA VAL A 199 0.68 -9.14 -0.63
C VAL A 199 -0.15 -8.17 0.22
N GLN A 200 0.39 -7.71 1.34
CA GLN A 200 -0.30 -6.73 2.20
C GLN A 200 -0.64 -5.44 1.43
N THR A 201 0.30 -4.94 0.63
CA THR A 201 0.10 -3.75 -0.20
C THR A 201 -1.02 -3.95 -1.21
N LEU A 202 -1.05 -5.09 -1.92
CA LEU A 202 -2.12 -5.40 -2.88
C LEU A 202 -3.49 -5.43 -2.20
N PHE A 203 -3.60 -6.08 -1.04
CA PHE A 203 -4.84 -6.11 -0.26
C PHE A 203 -5.26 -4.70 0.20
N HIS A 204 -4.30 -3.86 0.59
CA HIS A 204 -4.55 -2.49 1.01
C HIS A 204 -5.11 -1.64 -0.12
N GLU A 205 -4.45 -1.63 -1.28
CA GLU A 205 -4.89 -0.85 -2.44
C GLU A 205 -6.22 -1.36 -2.99
N PHE A 206 -6.43 -2.67 -2.99
CA PHE A 206 -7.70 -3.27 -3.37
C PHE A 206 -8.82 -2.87 -2.40
N GLY A 207 -8.53 -2.74 -1.10
CA GLY A 207 -9.48 -2.23 -0.10
C GLY A 207 -9.94 -0.81 -0.40
N HIS A 208 -9.02 0.09 -0.79
CA HIS A 208 -9.38 1.43 -1.27
C HIS A 208 -10.23 1.37 -2.54
N GLY A 209 -9.85 0.49 -3.49
CA GLY A 209 -10.65 0.26 -4.70
C GLY A 209 -12.07 -0.22 -4.40
N LEU A 210 -12.23 -1.17 -3.49
CA LEU A 210 -13.56 -1.65 -3.06
C LEU A 210 -14.41 -0.52 -2.48
N GLN A 211 -13.84 0.33 -1.65
CA GLN A 211 -14.55 1.47 -1.06
C GLN A 211 -15.05 2.45 -2.13
N HIS A 212 -14.31 2.62 -3.24
CA HIS A 212 -14.74 3.45 -4.37
C HIS A 212 -15.81 2.76 -5.22
N MET A 213 -15.73 1.44 -5.38
CA MET A 213 -16.53 0.66 -6.32
C MET A 213 -17.88 0.17 -5.76
N LEU A 214 -18.01 0.02 -4.44
CA LEU A 214 -19.22 -0.45 -3.76
C LEU A 214 -19.97 0.68 -3.07
#